data_3e7e387b9913b3751158434a6e8fe0de
#
_entry.id   3e7e387b9913b3751158434a6e8fe0de
#
_cell.length_a   1.000
_cell.length_b   1.000
_cell.length_c   1.000
_cell.angle_alpha   90.00
_cell.angle_beta   90.00
_cell.angle_gamma   90.00
#
_symmetry.space_group_name_H-M   'P 1'
#
loop_
_entity.id
_entity.type
_entity.pdbx_description
1 polymer ?
#
loop_
_entity_poly.entity_id
_entity_poly.type
_entity_poly.pdbx_seq_one_letter_code
_entity_poly.pdbx_strand_id
1 'polypeptide(L)'
;MAFSAGKSSGKALLELAKTGEVTFVNAATGLVSSIPFLDGLNLKGAIEAAKIDPRFKAFEVVRPSGIIRVGAGQLAKLGRAKLKSGDVIRMVKLASK
;
A
#
# COMPACT_ATOMS: atom_id res chain seq x y z
N MET A 1 10.80 18.38 -2.46
CA MET A 1 11.13 17.99 -1.10
C MET A 1 11.34 16.50 -1.01
N ALA A 2 12.34 16.12 -0.36
CA ALA A 2 12.62 14.71 -0.25
C ALA A 2 11.62 14.04 0.68
N PHE A 3 10.99 13.02 0.19
CA PHE A 3 10.15 12.19 1.00
C PHE A 3 11.04 11.20 1.73
N SER A 4 11.10 11.32 3.04
CA SER A 4 11.96 10.44 3.81
C SER A 4 11.21 9.17 4.16
N ALA A 5 11.58 8.07 3.52
CA ALA A 5 10.89 6.81 3.74
C ALA A 5 10.97 6.38 5.19
N GLY A 6 12.11 6.61 5.84
CA GLY A 6 12.27 6.20 7.22
C GLY A 6 11.45 6.99 8.20
N LYS A 7 10.97 8.14 7.79
CA LYS A 7 10.20 9.03 8.66
C LYS A 7 8.83 9.33 8.13
N SER A 8 8.38 8.57 7.15
CA SER A 8 7.07 8.84 6.58
C SER A 8 6.00 8.61 7.62
N SER A 9 5.16 9.59 7.78
CA SER A 9 3.99 9.51 8.65
C SER A 9 2.77 9.26 7.79
N GLY A 10 1.68 8.88 8.42
CA GLY A 10 0.43 8.71 7.70
C GLY A 10 0.03 9.97 6.96
N LYS A 11 0.28 11.13 7.55
CA LYS A 11 -0.06 12.41 6.92
C LYS A 11 0.75 12.61 5.64
N ALA A 12 2.06 12.36 5.69
CA ALA A 12 2.90 12.52 4.51
C ALA A 12 2.50 11.55 3.41
N LEU A 13 2.13 10.33 3.79
CA LEU A 13 1.68 9.34 2.82
C LEU A 13 0.36 9.73 2.17
N LEU A 14 -0.54 10.33 2.93
CA LEU A 14 -1.82 10.76 2.39
C LEU A 14 -1.67 11.81 1.31
N GLU A 15 -0.59 12.57 1.31
CA GLU A 15 -0.34 13.54 0.27
C GLU A 15 -0.07 12.88 -1.08
N LEU A 16 0.24 11.59 -1.08
CA LEU A 16 0.44 10.85 -2.31
C LEU A 16 -0.85 10.29 -2.88
N ALA A 17 -1.95 10.41 -2.14
CA ALA A 17 -3.23 9.88 -2.58
C ALA A 17 -3.71 10.60 -3.83
N LYS A 18 -4.18 9.82 -4.80
CA LYS A 18 -4.71 10.36 -6.05
C LYS A 18 -6.07 9.76 -6.32
N THR A 19 -7.06 10.63 -6.53
CA THR A 19 -8.41 10.18 -6.84
C THR A 19 -8.39 9.29 -8.09
N GLY A 20 -9.05 8.15 -8.00
CA GLY A 20 -9.11 7.21 -9.11
C GLY A 20 -7.92 6.27 -9.21
N GLU A 21 -7.01 6.32 -8.25
CA GLU A 21 -5.83 5.47 -8.25
C GLU A 21 -5.58 4.86 -6.89
N VAL A 22 -4.80 3.78 -6.89
CA VAL A 22 -4.24 3.19 -5.68
C VAL A 22 -2.73 3.32 -5.80
N THR A 23 -2.11 3.90 -4.78
CA THR A 23 -0.69 4.22 -4.81
C THR A 23 0.07 3.30 -3.86
N PHE A 24 1.16 2.71 -4.35
CA PHE A 24 2.03 1.88 -3.54
C PHE A 24 3.32 2.63 -3.25
N VAL A 25 3.76 2.58 -2.00
CA VAL A 25 5.01 3.22 -1.57
C VAL A 25 5.89 2.17 -0.91
N ASN A 26 7.10 1.99 -1.47
CA ASN A 26 8.07 1.09 -0.85
C ASN A 26 8.76 1.84 0.28
N ALA A 27 8.53 1.44 1.52
CA ALA A 27 9.07 2.14 2.68
C ALA A 27 10.59 2.10 2.75
N ALA A 28 11.21 1.07 2.17
CA ALA A 28 12.66 0.94 2.21
C ALA A 28 13.36 1.80 1.18
N THR A 29 12.77 1.96 0.00
CA THR A 29 13.42 2.65 -1.11
C THR A 29 12.79 4.00 -1.44
N GLY A 30 11.56 4.22 -0.99
CA GLY A 30 10.81 5.42 -1.34
C GLY A 30 10.20 5.38 -2.72
N LEU A 31 10.33 4.27 -3.43
CA LEU A 31 9.73 4.15 -4.76
C LEU A 31 8.20 4.18 -4.67
N VAL A 32 7.60 4.88 -5.61
CA VAL A 32 6.14 5.05 -5.67
C VAL A 32 5.65 4.54 -7.00
N SER A 33 4.57 3.76 -6.97
CA SER A 33 3.90 3.33 -8.19
C SER A 33 2.40 3.39 -7.96
N SER A 34 1.63 3.53 -9.03
CA SER A 34 0.18 3.66 -8.93
C SER A 34 -0.49 2.79 -9.97
N ILE A 35 -1.70 2.36 -9.64
CA ILE A 35 -2.55 1.64 -10.59
C ILE A 35 -3.94 2.29 -10.57
N PRO A 36 -4.71 2.14 -11.65
CA PRO A 36 -6.08 2.64 -11.64
C PRO A 36 -6.92 1.90 -10.59
N PHE A 37 -7.79 2.63 -9.93
CA PHE A 37 -8.75 2.01 -9.04
C PHE A 37 -9.95 1.54 -9.84
N LEU A 38 -10.35 0.29 -9.62
CA LEU A 38 -11.53 -0.29 -10.24
C LEU A 38 -12.47 -0.76 -9.14
N ASP A 39 -13.78 -0.67 -9.41
CA ASP A 39 -14.76 -1.14 -8.46
C ASP A 39 -14.50 -2.58 -8.05
N GLY A 40 -14.56 -2.83 -6.75
CA GLY A 40 -14.35 -4.16 -6.23
C GLY A 40 -12.89 -4.53 -6.04
N LEU A 41 -11.96 -3.62 -6.36
CA LEU A 41 -10.55 -3.90 -6.18
C LEU A 41 -10.25 -4.14 -4.70
N ASN A 42 -9.54 -5.24 -4.42
CA ASN A 42 -9.08 -5.52 -3.07
C ASN A 42 -7.56 -5.48 -3.03
N LEU A 43 -7.01 -5.59 -1.82
CA LEU A 43 -5.57 -5.49 -1.64
C LEU A 43 -4.81 -6.53 -2.46
N LYS A 44 -5.28 -7.77 -2.43
CA LYS A 44 -4.61 -8.83 -3.18
C LYS A 44 -4.61 -8.55 -4.66
N GLY A 45 -5.76 -8.12 -5.21
CA GLY A 45 -5.86 -7.79 -6.62
C GLY A 45 -4.97 -6.62 -7.00
N ALA A 46 -4.87 -5.63 -6.11
CA ALA A 46 -4.01 -4.48 -6.36
C ALA A 46 -2.54 -4.87 -6.38
N ILE A 47 -2.13 -5.74 -5.46
CA ILE A 47 -0.76 -6.24 -5.42
C ILE A 47 -0.41 -6.94 -6.73
N GLU A 48 -1.33 -7.75 -7.23
CA GLU A 48 -1.12 -8.46 -8.49
C GLU A 48 -1.07 -7.51 -9.67
N ALA A 49 -1.98 -6.55 -9.70
CA ALA A 49 -2.05 -5.59 -10.81
C ALA A 49 -0.81 -4.71 -10.87
N ALA A 50 -0.27 -4.35 -9.72
CA ALA A 50 0.91 -3.51 -9.64
C ALA A 50 2.20 -4.31 -9.75
N LYS A 51 2.10 -5.62 -9.81
CA LYS A 51 3.24 -6.53 -9.86
C LYS A 51 4.16 -6.35 -8.66
N ILE A 52 3.54 -6.13 -7.50
CA ILE A 52 4.27 -5.97 -6.25
C ILE A 52 4.64 -7.36 -5.73
N ASP A 53 5.85 -7.47 -5.18
CA ASP A 53 6.31 -8.72 -4.60
C ASP A 53 5.48 -9.03 -3.35
N PRO A 54 4.75 -10.16 -3.32
CA PRO A 54 3.91 -10.48 -2.15
C PRO A 54 4.71 -10.87 -0.91
N ARG A 55 6.04 -10.95 -1.03
CA ARG A 55 6.90 -11.30 0.10
C ARG A 55 7.19 -10.11 1.02
N PHE A 56 6.66 -8.93 0.73
CA PHE A 56 6.79 -7.84 1.69
C PHE A 56 6.22 -8.29 3.03
N LYS A 57 6.88 -7.87 4.11
CA LYS A 57 6.52 -8.30 5.45
C LYS A 57 5.12 -7.85 5.84
N ALA A 58 4.75 -6.67 5.41
CA ALA A 58 3.43 -6.13 5.72
C ALA A 58 3.05 -5.08 4.69
N PHE A 59 1.74 -4.88 4.57
CA PHE A 59 1.17 -3.83 3.75
C PHE A 59 0.30 -2.98 4.66
N GLU A 60 0.48 -1.67 4.62
CA GLU A 60 -0.29 -0.75 5.44
C GLU A 60 -1.13 0.12 4.53
N VAL A 61 -2.45 -0.03 4.64
CA VAL A 61 -3.37 0.81 3.88
C VAL A 61 -3.60 2.07 4.69
N VAL A 62 -3.13 3.19 4.17
CA VAL A 62 -3.16 4.47 4.88
C VAL A 62 -4.35 5.28 4.40
N ARG A 63 -5.22 5.65 5.33
CA ARG A 63 -6.42 6.44 5.07
C ARG A 63 -6.54 7.55 6.09
N PRO A 64 -7.30 8.60 5.78
CA PRO A 64 -7.53 9.66 6.79
C PRO A 64 -8.12 9.12 8.10
N SER A 65 -8.91 8.05 8.02
CA SER A 65 -9.53 7.45 9.19
C SER A 65 -8.59 6.57 10.00
N GLY A 66 -7.42 6.23 9.47
CA GLY A 66 -6.47 5.38 10.17
C GLY A 66 -5.69 4.50 9.23
N ILE A 67 -4.91 3.59 9.82
CA ILE A 67 -4.06 2.69 9.07
C ILE A 67 -4.51 1.26 9.31
N ILE A 68 -4.67 0.51 8.22
CA ILE A 68 -5.01 -0.91 8.30
C ILE A 68 -3.76 -1.68 7.93
N ARG A 69 -3.26 -2.48 8.85
CA ARG A 69 -2.04 -3.25 8.62
C ARG A 69 -2.38 -4.71 8.31
N VAL A 70 -1.78 -5.22 7.24
CA VAL A 70 -1.96 -6.60 6.82
C VAL A 70 -0.58 -7.23 6.72
N GLY A 71 -0.27 -8.15 7.62
CA GLY A 71 0.98 -8.87 7.55
C GLY A 71 0.98 -9.87 6.41
N ALA A 72 2.17 -10.25 5.93
CA ALA A 72 2.29 -11.19 4.82
C ALA A 72 1.57 -12.49 5.10
N GLY A 73 1.65 -12.98 6.33
CA GLY A 73 0.97 -14.22 6.70
C GLY A 73 -0.54 -14.11 6.74
N GLN A 74 -1.07 -12.89 6.72
CA GLN A 74 -2.50 -12.65 6.78
C GLN A 74 -3.09 -12.31 5.40
N LEU A 75 -2.25 -12.25 4.39
CA LEU A 75 -2.69 -11.78 3.08
C LEU A 75 -3.78 -12.67 2.49
N ALA A 76 -3.75 -13.97 2.76
CA ALA A 76 -4.78 -14.88 2.27
C ALA A 76 -6.16 -14.53 2.82
N LYS A 77 -6.23 -14.03 4.05
CA LYS A 77 -7.49 -13.64 4.67
C LYS A 77 -7.82 -12.19 4.43
N LEU A 78 -6.90 -11.31 4.78
CA LEU A 78 -7.15 -9.89 4.78
C LEU A 78 -6.90 -9.23 3.43
N GLY A 79 -6.27 -9.93 2.51
CA GLY A 79 -6.09 -9.43 1.16
C GLY A 79 -7.39 -9.22 0.41
N ARG A 80 -8.49 -9.78 0.92
CA ARG A 80 -9.82 -9.56 0.35
C ARG A 80 -10.42 -8.22 0.74
N ALA A 81 -9.78 -7.52 1.67
CA ALA A 81 -10.30 -6.22 2.09
C ALA A 81 -10.38 -5.29 0.90
N LYS A 82 -11.54 -4.68 0.72
CA LYS A 82 -11.77 -3.80 -0.41
C LYS A 82 -11.02 -2.49 -0.24
N LEU A 83 -10.42 -2.05 -1.32
CA LEU A 83 -9.75 -0.76 -1.36
C LEU A 83 -10.71 0.32 -1.80
N LYS A 84 -10.28 1.56 -1.64
CA LYS A 84 -11.04 2.73 -2.05
C LYS A 84 -10.18 3.58 -2.96
N SER A 85 -10.84 4.35 -3.82
CA SER A 85 -10.14 5.32 -4.66
C SER A 85 -9.32 6.25 -3.77
N GLY A 86 -8.06 6.42 -4.13
CA GLY A 86 -7.17 7.29 -3.37
C GLY A 86 -6.42 6.60 -2.24
N ASP A 87 -6.59 5.30 -2.06
CA ASP A 87 -5.84 4.59 -1.02
C ASP A 87 -4.35 4.62 -1.31
N VAL A 88 -3.57 4.76 -0.24
CA VAL A 88 -2.11 4.68 -0.31
C VAL A 88 -1.70 3.44 0.49
N ILE A 89 -0.91 2.59 -0.15
CA ILE A 89 -0.46 1.35 0.48
C ILE A 89 1.05 1.42 0.68
N ARG A 90 1.45 1.41 1.93
CA ARG A 90 2.86 1.42 2.29
C ARG A 90 3.33 -0.02 2.44
N MET A 91 4.39 -0.35 1.71
CA MET A 91 4.95 -1.70 1.76
C MET A 91 6.12 -1.71 2.71
N VAL A 92 6.04 -2.58 3.71
CA VAL A 92 7.06 -2.69 4.74
C VAL A 92 8.02 -3.81 4.36
N LYS A 93 9.26 -3.58 4.60
CA LYS A 93 10.41 -4.45 4.34
C LYS A 93 10.09 -5.87 3.88
N LEU A 94 10.79 -6.31 2.83
CA LEU A 94 10.65 -7.68 2.33
C LEU A 94 11.04 -8.67 3.42
N ALA A 95 10.31 -9.78 3.44
CA ALA A 95 10.65 -10.86 4.36
C ALA A 95 12.00 -11.44 3.98
N SER A 96 12.82 -11.69 4.98
CA SER A 96 14.04 -12.43 4.78
C SER A 96 13.65 -13.86 4.50
N LYS A 97 14.29 -14.43 3.52
CA LYS A 97 13.88 -15.76 3.14
C LYS A 97 14.13 -16.81 4.20
#